data_8073a1279d49eb3eea73efb56001b2cc
#
_entry.id   8073a1279d49eb3eea73efb56001b2cc
#
_cell.length_a   1.000
_cell.length_b   1.000
_cell.length_c   1.000
_cell.angle_alpha   90.00
_cell.angle_beta   90.00
_cell.angle_gamma   90.00
#
_symmetry.space_group_name_H-M   'P 1'
#
loop_
_entity.id
_entity.type
_entity.pdbx_description
1 polymer ?
#
loop_
_entity_poly.entity_id
_entity_poly.type
_entity_poly.pdbx_seq_one_letter_code
_entity_poly.pdbx_strand_id
1 'polypeptide(L)'
;MSGFALETLAGTACAAVADDLARLRVEVFRDWPYLYEGSLDYERKYLAKYAAIAGATVVVARAGGRIVGASTALPLSAAEPELQAPFRAAGHDVARVYYYGESVLQPEWRGRGIGVAFFAAREARARELGFAVGAFCAAVRPDNHPLRPAGYVPLDAFWAKRGYVRDPGLAASFTWRDVGADAATAKPMVFWTKRL
;
A
#
# COMPACT_ATOMS: atom_id res chain seq x y z
N MET A 1 -6.45 9.21 26.23
CA MET A 1 -6.07 8.44 25.02
C MET A 1 -5.96 9.43 23.87
N SER A 2 -4.78 9.66 23.31
CA SER A 2 -4.63 10.55 22.15
C SER A 2 -5.32 9.90 20.95
N GLY A 3 -6.43 10.50 20.52
CA GLY A 3 -7.17 10.08 19.34
C GLY A 3 -6.39 10.35 18.07
N PHE A 4 -6.78 9.73 16.97
CA PHE A 4 -6.34 10.07 15.64
C PHE A 4 -7.52 10.59 14.82
N ALA A 5 -7.24 11.39 13.79
CA ALA A 5 -8.19 11.78 12.77
C ALA A 5 -7.73 11.24 11.40
N LEU A 6 -8.70 10.86 10.56
CA LEU A 6 -8.43 10.53 9.16
C LEU A 6 -8.80 11.69 8.26
N GLU A 7 -7.96 11.91 7.26
CA GLU A 7 -8.19 12.87 6.18
C GLU A 7 -7.99 12.15 4.84
N THR A 8 -8.94 12.31 3.92
CA THR A 8 -8.86 11.74 2.57
C THR A 8 -8.55 12.86 1.59
N LEU A 9 -7.43 12.75 0.89
CA LEU A 9 -6.91 13.72 -0.05
C LEU A 9 -7.00 13.19 -1.48
N ALA A 10 -7.26 14.08 -2.44
CA ALA A 10 -7.30 13.76 -3.86
C ALA A 10 -6.74 14.93 -4.69
N GLY A 11 -6.31 14.66 -5.93
CA GLY A 11 -5.76 15.67 -6.83
C GLY A 11 -4.57 16.40 -6.21
N THR A 12 -4.50 17.72 -6.41
CA THR A 12 -3.39 18.56 -5.94
C THR A 12 -3.17 18.54 -4.42
N ALA A 13 -4.21 18.25 -3.63
CA ALA A 13 -4.08 18.11 -2.17
C ALA A 13 -3.12 16.97 -1.76
N CYS A 14 -2.94 15.93 -2.61
CA CYS A 14 -1.97 14.86 -2.35
C CYS A 14 -0.53 15.39 -2.31
N ALA A 15 -0.20 16.45 -3.05
CA ALA A 15 1.13 17.03 -3.07
C ALA A 15 1.52 17.64 -1.71
N ALA A 16 0.57 18.16 -0.95
CA ALA A 16 0.82 18.80 0.33
C ALA A 16 1.36 17.84 1.41
N VAL A 17 1.16 16.54 1.23
CA VAL A 17 1.58 15.50 2.19
C VAL A 17 2.69 14.59 1.64
N ALA A 18 3.16 14.83 0.42
CA ALA A 18 4.11 13.93 -0.27
C ALA A 18 5.43 13.78 0.51
N ASP A 19 5.97 14.83 1.09
CA ASP A 19 7.20 14.79 1.88
C ASP A 19 7.06 13.96 3.17
N ASP A 20 5.94 14.13 3.87
CA ASP A 20 5.67 13.36 5.09
C ASP A 20 5.46 11.88 4.77
N LEU A 21 4.74 11.58 3.66
CA LEU A 21 4.58 10.23 3.18
C LEU A 21 5.91 9.61 2.74
N ALA A 22 6.76 10.35 2.05
CA ALA A 22 8.09 9.85 1.63
C ALA A 22 8.91 9.42 2.83
N ARG A 23 8.96 10.24 3.89
CA ARG A 23 9.65 9.90 5.15
C ARG A 23 9.04 8.65 5.79
N LEU A 24 7.72 8.61 5.89
CA LEU A 24 7.00 7.50 6.50
C LEU A 24 7.20 6.18 5.74
N ARG A 25 7.25 6.23 4.40
CA ARG A 25 7.52 5.06 3.55
C ARG A 25 8.94 4.54 3.75
N VAL A 26 9.94 5.42 3.73
CA VAL A 26 11.36 5.04 3.98
C VAL A 26 11.49 4.41 5.37
N GLU A 27 10.85 5.00 6.40
CA GLU A 27 10.88 4.49 7.77
C GLU A 27 10.23 3.12 7.87
N VAL A 28 8.96 2.99 7.45
CA VAL A 28 8.14 1.79 7.67
C VAL A 28 8.54 0.63 6.77
N PHE A 29 8.90 0.88 5.51
CA PHE A 29 9.31 -0.17 4.59
C PHE A 29 10.73 -0.71 4.85
N ARG A 30 11.49 -0.07 5.71
CA ARG A 30 12.77 -0.61 6.20
C ARG A 30 12.57 -1.86 7.05
N ASP A 31 11.40 -2.00 7.68
CA ASP A 31 11.02 -3.15 8.49
C ASP A 31 10.62 -4.36 7.64
N TRP A 32 10.58 -5.53 8.30
CA TRP A 32 10.01 -6.75 7.75
C TRP A 32 8.52 -6.56 7.39
N PRO A 33 8.01 -7.09 6.27
CA PRO A 33 8.67 -8.01 5.30
C PRO A 33 9.37 -7.30 4.13
N TYR A 34 9.30 -5.99 4.02
CA TYR A 34 9.85 -5.26 2.88
C TYR A 34 11.38 -5.17 2.93
N LEU A 35 11.96 -4.84 4.08
CA LEU A 35 13.41 -4.64 4.25
C LEU A 35 13.99 -3.66 3.22
N TYR A 36 13.20 -2.68 2.81
CA TYR A 36 13.49 -1.81 1.69
C TYR A 36 14.49 -0.71 2.05
N GLU A 37 15.62 -0.67 1.33
CA GLU A 37 16.59 0.42 1.40
C GLU A 37 16.15 1.57 0.47
N GLY A 38 15.17 2.35 0.95
CA GLY A 38 14.58 3.46 0.20
C GLY A 38 15.36 4.76 0.27
N SER A 39 15.11 5.67 -0.68
CA SER A 39 15.61 7.04 -0.63
C SER A 39 14.47 8.05 -0.72
N LEU A 40 14.60 9.17 0.01
CA LEU A 40 13.59 10.22 0.02
C LEU A 40 13.33 10.79 -1.36
N ASP A 41 14.36 10.94 -2.20
CA ASP A 41 14.23 11.50 -3.54
C ASP A 41 13.42 10.58 -4.46
N TYR A 42 13.62 9.27 -4.36
CA TYR A 42 12.81 8.30 -5.09
C TYR A 42 11.35 8.33 -4.63
N GLU A 43 11.13 8.33 -3.31
CA GLU A 43 9.79 8.32 -2.74
C GLU A 43 9.00 9.60 -3.07
N ARG A 44 9.65 10.76 -3.05
CA ARG A 44 9.04 12.02 -3.48
C ARG A 44 8.59 11.98 -4.93
N LYS A 45 9.43 11.48 -5.84
CA LYS A 45 9.09 11.32 -7.26
C LYS A 45 7.94 10.34 -7.46
N TYR A 46 7.96 9.23 -6.72
CA TYR A 46 6.88 8.24 -6.75
C TYR A 46 5.54 8.84 -6.30
N LEU A 47 5.53 9.58 -5.20
CA LEU A 47 4.32 10.14 -4.63
C LEU A 47 3.78 11.36 -5.40
N ALA A 48 4.65 12.12 -6.04
CA ALA A 48 4.25 13.28 -6.84
C ALA A 48 3.23 12.93 -7.95
N LYS A 49 3.29 11.72 -8.50
CA LYS A 49 2.35 11.27 -9.53
C LYS A 49 0.91 11.18 -9.04
N TYR A 50 0.66 10.92 -7.74
CA TYR A 50 -0.69 10.84 -7.20
C TYR A 50 -1.49 12.12 -7.36
N ALA A 51 -0.83 13.28 -7.33
CA ALA A 51 -1.47 14.56 -7.56
C ALA A 51 -2.02 14.74 -8.99
N ALA A 52 -1.42 14.06 -9.97
CA ALA A 52 -1.78 14.15 -11.39
C ALA A 52 -2.72 13.04 -11.87
N ILE A 53 -2.82 11.93 -11.14
CA ILE A 53 -3.65 10.78 -11.54
C ILE A 53 -5.10 11.05 -11.14
N ALA A 54 -6.00 11.12 -12.13
CA ALA A 54 -7.44 11.21 -11.88
C ALA A 54 -7.94 10.00 -11.09
N GLY A 55 -8.64 10.27 -9.98
CA GLY A 55 -9.13 9.20 -9.10
C GLY A 55 -8.11 8.70 -8.08
N ALA A 56 -6.85 9.12 -8.12
CA ALA A 56 -5.91 8.77 -7.06
C ALA A 56 -6.31 9.40 -5.73
N THR A 57 -5.98 8.71 -4.65
CA THR A 57 -6.37 9.10 -3.28
C THR A 57 -5.25 8.79 -2.31
N VAL A 58 -5.04 9.68 -1.37
CA VAL A 58 -4.17 9.50 -0.21
C VAL A 58 -5.02 9.66 1.04
N VAL A 59 -5.02 8.66 1.92
CA VAL A 59 -5.66 8.72 3.23
C VAL A 59 -4.57 8.87 4.28
N VAL A 60 -4.58 9.94 5.06
CA VAL A 60 -3.62 10.18 6.14
C VAL A 60 -4.27 10.03 7.51
N ALA A 61 -3.54 9.45 8.45
CA ALA A 61 -3.89 9.43 9.86
C ALA A 61 -3.04 10.48 10.58
N ARG A 62 -3.72 11.45 11.22
CA ARG A 62 -3.07 12.52 11.99
C ARG A 62 -3.29 12.35 13.48
N ALA A 63 -2.25 12.59 14.24
CA ALA A 63 -2.30 12.65 15.70
C ALA A 63 -1.40 13.79 16.18
N GLY A 64 -1.92 14.68 17.02
CA GLY A 64 -1.19 15.84 17.51
C GLY A 64 -0.64 16.73 16.38
N GLY A 65 -1.39 16.88 15.28
CA GLY A 65 -0.99 17.65 14.10
C GLY A 65 0.01 16.97 13.15
N ARG A 66 0.59 15.80 13.53
CA ARG A 66 1.56 15.06 12.70
C ARG A 66 0.90 13.91 11.96
N ILE A 67 1.41 13.57 10.78
CA ILE A 67 1.03 12.34 10.06
C ILE A 67 1.77 11.17 10.71
N VAL A 68 0.99 10.21 11.22
CA VAL A 68 1.48 9.01 11.90
C VAL A 68 1.26 7.75 11.07
N GLY A 69 0.50 7.86 10.00
CA GLY A 69 0.25 6.79 9.04
C GLY A 69 -0.38 7.34 7.77
N ALA A 70 -0.25 6.60 6.69
CA ALA A 70 -0.86 6.92 5.41
C ALA A 70 -1.19 5.66 4.61
N SER A 71 -2.09 5.84 3.66
CA SER A 71 -2.50 4.78 2.76
C SER A 71 -2.88 5.40 1.42
N THR A 72 -2.46 4.79 0.32
CA THR A 72 -2.72 5.31 -1.02
C THR A 72 -3.62 4.37 -1.82
N ALA A 73 -4.28 4.93 -2.84
CA ALA A 73 -5.02 4.17 -3.82
C ALA A 73 -5.14 4.93 -5.14
N LEU A 74 -5.29 4.20 -6.25
CA LEU A 74 -5.48 4.74 -7.58
C LEU A 74 -6.21 3.74 -8.49
N PRO A 75 -6.80 4.20 -9.62
CA PRO A 75 -7.29 3.27 -10.64
C PRO A 75 -6.16 2.35 -11.12
N LEU A 76 -6.39 1.04 -11.15
CA LEU A 76 -5.36 0.09 -11.62
C LEU A 76 -4.91 0.39 -13.06
N SER A 77 -5.81 0.91 -13.89
CA SER A 77 -5.51 1.34 -15.25
C SER A 77 -4.48 2.47 -15.35
N ALA A 78 -4.26 3.21 -14.27
CA ALA A 78 -3.26 4.27 -14.16
C ALA A 78 -2.01 3.85 -13.35
N ALA A 79 -1.98 2.62 -12.84
CA ALA A 79 -0.82 2.06 -12.16
C ALA A 79 0.25 1.60 -13.15
N GLU A 80 1.41 1.21 -12.63
CA GLU A 80 2.51 0.68 -13.45
C GLU A 80 2.09 -0.59 -14.23
N PRO A 81 2.64 -0.79 -15.45
CA PRO A 81 2.32 -1.96 -16.29
C PRO A 81 2.48 -3.30 -15.58
N GLU A 82 3.47 -3.42 -14.70
CA GLU A 82 3.77 -4.63 -13.93
C GLU A 82 2.63 -5.00 -12.96
N LEU A 83 1.88 -4.01 -12.48
CA LEU A 83 0.70 -4.22 -11.64
C LEU A 83 -0.52 -4.62 -12.47
N GLN A 84 -0.65 -4.08 -13.68
CA GLN A 84 -1.77 -4.35 -14.58
C GLN A 84 -1.66 -5.71 -15.27
N ALA A 85 -0.44 -6.14 -15.63
CA ALA A 85 -0.21 -7.31 -16.46
C ALA A 85 -0.84 -8.60 -15.91
N PRO A 86 -0.74 -8.95 -14.62
CA PRO A 86 -1.38 -10.15 -14.08
C PRO A 86 -2.90 -10.14 -14.23
N PHE A 87 -3.53 -8.97 -14.00
CA PHE A 87 -4.99 -8.82 -14.15
C PHE A 87 -5.44 -8.98 -15.59
N ARG A 88 -4.72 -8.36 -16.53
CA ARG A 88 -5.01 -8.51 -17.97
C ARG A 88 -4.84 -9.95 -18.44
N ALA A 89 -3.76 -10.62 -18.01
CA ALA A 89 -3.49 -12.01 -18.35
C ALA A 89 -4.57 -12.96 -17.81
N ALA A 90 -5.14 -12.65 -16.65
CA ALA A 90 -6.25 -13.40 -16.06
C ALA A 90 -7.65 -13.00 -16.61
N GLY A 91 -7.72 -12.10 -17.61
CA GLY A 91 -8.97 -11.67 -18.22
C GLY A 91 -9.78 -10.65 -17.41
N HIS A 92 -9.19 -10.03 -16.40
CA HIS A 92 -9.86 -8.98 -15.64
C HIS A 92 -9.84 -7.64 -16.38
N ASP A 93 -10.94 -6.91 -16.27
CA ASP A 93 -10.99 -5.51 -16.70
C ASP A 93 -10.33 -4.60 -15.67
N VAL A 94 -9.12 -4.14 -15.98
CA VAL A 94 -8.32 -3.25 -15.09
C VAL A 94 -9.01 -1.90 -14.83
N ALA A 95 -9.93 -1.46 -15.71
CA ALA A 95 -10.69 -0.24 -15.50
C ALA A 95 -11.70 -0.34 -14.35
N ARG A 96 -12.06 -1.55 -13.93
CA ARG A 96 -12.98 -1.81 -12.82
C ARG A 96 -12.28 -2.04 -11.47
N VAL A 97 -10.95 -1.99 -11.44
CA VAL A 97 -10.14 -2.28 -10.24
C VAL A 97 -9.57 -0.99 -9.65
N TYR A 98 -9.82 -0.78 -8.36
CA TYR A 98 -9.16 0.26 -7.59
C TYR A 98 -8.01 -0.36 -6.79
N TYR A 99 -6.79 0.03 -7.12
CA TYR A 99 -5.59 -0.55 -6.55
C TYR A 99 -5.13 0.24 -5.32
N TYR A 100 -4.92 -0.45 -4.22
CA TYR A 100 -4.40 0.09 -2.98
C TYR A 100 -2.88 -0.06 -2.96
N GLY A 101 -2.18 1.05 -3.16
CA GLY A 101 -0.73 1.07 -3.33
C GLY A 101 0.01 0.63 -2.09
N GLU A 102 -0.22 1.30 -0.98
CA GLU A 102 0.38 0.96 0.31
C GLU A 102 -0.50 1.33 1.50
N SER A 103 -0.13 0.80 2.66
CA SER A 103 -0.54 1.28 3.98
C SER A 103 0.68 1.28 4.87
N VAL A 104 1.12 2.45 5.28
CA VAL A 104 2.27 2.66 6.18
C VAL A 104 1.78 3.28 7.48
N LEU A 105 2.25 2.76 8.61
CA LEU A 105 1.83 3.20 9.93
C LEU A 105 2.99 3.03 10.91
N GLN A 106 3.31 4.11 11.63
CA GLN A 106 4.34 4.05 12.65
C GLN A 106 4.02 2.97 13.69
N PRO A 107 5.03 2.22 14.17
CA PRO A 107 4.82 1.06 15.05
C PRO A 107 3.97 1.36 16.28
N GLU A 108 4.20 2.48 16.94
CA GLU A 108 3.49 2.90 18.16
C GLU A 108 2.01 3.23 17.94
N TRP A 109 1.59 3.37 16.68
CA TRP A 109 0.19 3.63 16.30
C TRP A 109 -0.55 2.37 15.82
N ARG A 110 0.15 1.23 15.73
CA ARG A 110 -0.44 -0.06 15.37
C ARG A 110 -1.39 -0.54 16.48
N GLY A 111 -2.34 -1.41 16.14
CA GLY A 111 -3.31 -1.96 17.10
C GLY A 111 -4.44 -1.01 17.55
N ARG A 112 -4.50 0.23 17.02
CA ARG A 112 -5.48 1.27 17.38
C ARG A 112 -6.63 1.42 16.38
N GLY A 113 -6.80 0.46 15.45
CA GLY A 113 -7.89 0.49 14.46
C GLY A 113 -7.58 1.30 13.19
N ILE A 114 -6.44 2.02 13.11
CA ILE A 114 -6.10 2.86 11.95
C ILE A 114 -6.05 2.05 10.65
N GLY A 115 -5.45 0.86 10.65
CA GLY A 115 -5.41 -0.01 9.48
C GLY A 115 -6.80 -0.44 8.99
N VAL A 116 -7.75 -0.66 9.90
CA VAL A 116 -9.16 -0.93 9.55
C VAL A 116 -9.79 0.29 8.90
N ALA A 117 -9.56 1.45 9.47
CA ALA A 117 -10.09 2.71 8.98
C ALA A 117 -9.52 3.09 7.60
N PHE A 118 -8.25 2.76 7.31
CA PHE A 118 -7.66 2.91 5.98
C PHE A 118 -8.38 2.06 4.92
N PHE A 119 -8.70 0.80 5.24
CA PHE A 119 -9.48 -0.03 4.32
C PHE A 119 -10.86 0.56 4.07
N ALA A 120 -11.57 0.95 5.13
CA ALA A 120 -12.91 1.53 5.01
C ALA A 120 -12.92 2.80 4.15
N ALA A 121 -11.97 3.71 4.35
CA ALA A 121 -11.86 4.95 3.58
C ALA A 121 -11.59 4.70 2.09
N ARG A 122 -10.66 3.79 1.76
CA ARG A 122 -10.35 3.45 0.36
C ARG A 122 -11.49 2.71 -0.33
N GLU A 123 -12.17 1.79 0.38
CA GLU A 123 -13.35 1.10 -0.15
C GLU A 123 -14.51 2.06 -0.40
N ALA A 124 -14.77 3.00 0.51
CA ALA A 124 -15.77 4.04 0.31
C ALA A 124 -15.45 4.86 -0.95
N ARG A 125 -14.20 5.32 -1.07
CA ARG A 125 -13.75 6.09 -2.24
C ARG A 125 -13.84 5.30 -3.54
N ALA A 126 -13.47 4.01 -3.52
CA ALA A 126 -13.61 3.14 -4.68
C ALA A 126 -15.06 3.04 -5.17
N ARG A 127 -16.02 2.88 -4.24
CA ARG A 127 -17.47 2.84 -4.57
C ARG A 127 -17.96 4.17 -5.11
N GLU A 128 -17.57 5.29 -4.51
CA GLU A 128 -17.91 6.64 -5.02
C GLU A 128 -17.46 6.85 -6.46
N LEU A 129 -16.28 6.31 -6.80
CA LEU A 129 -15.72 6.38 -8.15
C LEU A 129 -16.23 5.30 -9.10
N GLY A 130 -17.10 4.39 -8.65
CA GLY A 130 -17.73 3.34 -9.47
C GLY A 130 -16.86 2.10 -9.71
N PHE A 131 -15.78 1.89 -8.93
CA PHE A 131 -14.97 0.68 -9.02
C PHE A 131 -15.68 -0.52 -8.40
N ALA A 132 -15.56 -1.68 -9.03
CA ALA A 132 -16.20 -2.91 -8.59
C ALA A 132 -15.30 -3.82 -7.73
N VAL A 133 -13.99 -3.62 -7.82
CA VAL A 133 -12.98 -4.47 -7.16
C VAL A 133 -11.94 -3.59 -6.46
N GLY A 134 -11.67 -3.88 -5.20
CA GLY A 134 -10.50 -3.40 -4.48
C GLY A 134 -9.39 -4.44 -4.52
N ALA A 135 -8.15 -4.03 -4.82
CA ALA A 135 -7.01 -4.94 -4.89
C ALA A 135 -5.74 -4.31 -4.31
N PHE A 136 -4.87 -5.12 -3.76
CA PHE A 136 -3.51 -4.76 -3.37
C PHE A 136 -2.59 -5.97 -3.50
N CYS A 137 -1.27 -5.76 -3.48
CA CYS A 137 -0.32 -6.85 -3.41
C CYS A 137 0.51 -6.80 -2.14
N ALA A 138 1.03 -7.96 -1.74
CA ALA A 138 1.88 -8.13 -0.58
C ALA A 138 3.15 -8.90 -0.95
N ALA A 139 4.28 -8.51 -0.36
CA ALA A 139 5.55 -9.19 -0.55
C ALA A 139 5.51 -10.59 0.04
N VAL A 140 6.00 -11.56 -0.72
CA VAL A 140 6.18 -12.95 -0.27
C VAL A 140 7.64 -13.13 0.11
N ARG A 141 7.88 -13.57 1.34
CA ARG A 141 9.23 -13.87 1.85
C ARG A 141 9.29 -15.32 2.32
N PRO A 142 10.42 -16.00 2.19
CA PRO A 142 10.61 -17.33 2.74
C PRO A 142 10.41 -17.35 4.27
N ASP A 143 9.79 -18.40 4.79
CA ASP A 143 9.55 -18.53 6.23
C ASP A 143 10.84 -18.62 7.05
N ASN A 144 11.90 -19.16 6.46
CA ASN A 144 13.22 -19.29 7.08
C ASN A 144 14.16 -18.09 6.81
N HIS A 145 13.63 -16.95 6.37
CA HIS A 145 14.45 -15.78 6.08
C HIS A 145 15.18 -15.28 7.35
N PRO A 146 16.53 -15.05 7.32
CA PRO A 146 17.31 -14.74 8.51
C PRO A 146 16.89 -13.46 9.25
N LEU A 147 16.30 -12.50 8.54
CA LEU A 147 15.80 -11.24 9.11
C LEU A 147 14.34 -11.28 9.54
N ARG A 148 13.69 -12.45 9.48
CA ARG A 148 12.30 -12.57 9.95
C ARG A 148 12.26 -12.45 11.48
N PRO A 149 11.49 -11.48 12.04
CA PRO A 149 11.36 -11.39 13.50
C PRO A 149 10.67 -12.63 14.07
N ALA A 150 11.15 -13.14 15.20
CA ALA A 150 10.61 -14.35 15.85
C ALA A 150 9.09 -14.24 16.19
N GLY A 151 8.64 -13.03 16.52
CA GLY A 151 7.23 -12.76 16.84
C GLY A 151 6.39 -12.22 15.66
N TYR A 152 6.89 -12.30 14.43
CA TYR A 152 6.16 -11.77 13.28
C TYR A 152 4.89 -12.54 13.00
N VAL A 153 3.78 -11.81 12.96
CA VAL A 153 2.47 -12.33 12.56
C VAL A 153 2.11 -11.79 11.17
N PRO A 154 1.90 -12.66 10.18
CA PRO A 154 1.44 -12.24 8.85
C PRO A 154 0.10 -11.50 8.91
N LEU A 155 -0.09 -10.56 7.97
CA LEU A 155 -1.34 -9.80 7.89
C LEU A 155 -2.47 -10.53 7.14
N ASP A 156 -2.25 -11.75 6.70
CA ASP A 156 -3.21 -12.55 5.92
C ASP A 156 -4.56 -12.68 6.63
N ALA A 157 -4.57 -13.05 7.91
CA ALA A 157 -5.79 -13.13 8.70
C ALA A 157 -6.47 -11.75 8.89
N PHE A 158 -5.67 -10.69 8.97
CA PHE A 158 -6.18 -9.33 9.05
C PHE A 158 -6.91 -8.95 7.75
N TRP A 159 -6.35 -9.27 6.58
CA TRP A 159 -6.96 -9.00 5.28
C TRP A 159 -8.18 -9.87 5.00
N ALA A 160 -8.08 -11.18 5.29
CA ALA A 160 -9.20 -12.12 5.18
C ALA A 160 -10.41 -11.68 6.01
N LYS A 161 -10.20 -11.19 7.23
CA LYS A 161 -11.28 -10.65 8.10
C LYS A 161 -11.98 -9.42 7.49
N ARG A 162 -11.38 -8.75 6.49
CA ARG A 162 -11.97 -7.63 5.74
C ARG A 162 -12.58 -8.06 4.42
N GLY A 163 -12.63 -9.38 4.16
CA GLY A 163 -13.23 -9.95 2.97
C GLY A 163 -12.31 -9.97 1.76
N TYR A 164 -11.00 -9.71 1.94
CA TYR A 164 -10.02 -9.90 0.86
C TYR A 164 -9.63 -11.36 0.76
N VAL A 165 -9.53 -11.83 -0.47
CA VAL A 165 -9.11 -13.19 -0.80
C VAL A 165 -7.78 -13.13 -1.53
N ARG A 166 -6.82 -13.94 -1.09
CA ARG A 166 -5.55 -14.12 -1.79
C ARG A 166 -5.81 -14.84 -3.12
N ASP A 167 -5.31 -14.26 -4.20
CA ASP A 167 -5.43 -14.84 -5.53
C ASP A 167 -4.06 -15.35 -6.00
N PRO A 168 -3.81 -16.66 -5.97
CA PRO A 168 -2.53 -17.23 -6.38
C PRO A 168 -2.28 -17.14 -7.90
N GLY A 169 -3.33 -16.88 -8.70
CA GLY A 169 -3.24 -16.64 -10.13
C GLY A 169 -2.76 -15.23 -10.47
N LEU A 170 -2.82 -14.30 -9.52
CA LEU A 170 -2.37 -12.94 -9.69
C LEU A 170 -1.05 -12.73 -8.94
N ALA A 171 0.06 -12.66 -9.67
CA ALA A 171 1.40 -12.47 -9.11
C ALA A 171 2.16 -11.40 -9.90
N ALA A 172 2.97 -10.63 -9.20
CA ALA A 172 3.90 -9.66 -9.79
C ALA A 172 5.29 -9.86 -9.17
N SER A 173 6.28 -9.20 -9.73
CA SER A 173 7.63 -9.15 -9.16
C SER A 173 8.15 -7.73 -9.22
N PHE A 174 8.61 -7.21 -8.08
CA PHE A 174 9.23 -5.90 -8.00
C PHE A 174 10.68 -6.02 -7.57
N THR A 175 11.52 -5.16 -8.09
CA THR A 175 12.95 -5.18 -7.80
C THR A 175 13.30 -4.02 -6.86
N TRP A 176 13.89 -4.37 -5.71
CA TRP A 176 14.47 -3.39 -4.79
C TRP A 176 15.63 -3.98 -4.02
N ARG A 177 16.44 -3.09 -3.42
CA ARG A 177 17.56 -3.47 -2.57
C ARG A 177 17.07 -3.63 -1.13
N ASP A 178 17.34 -4.79 -0.55
CA ASP A 178 17.09 -5.01 0.87
C ASP A 178 18.13 -4.28 1.71
N VAL A 179 17.76 -3.89 2.92
CA VAL A 179 18.67 -3.28 3.91
C VAL A 179 19.86 -4.19 4.12
N GLY A 180 21.06 -3.64 3.96
CA GLY A 180 22.33 -4.36 4.12
C GLY A 180 22.70 -5.27 2.95
N ALA A 181 21.95 -5.26 1.84
CA ALA A 181 22.31 -6.02 0.65
C ALA A 181 23.12 -5.16 -0.33
N ASP A 182 24.05 -5.79 -1.07
CA ASP A 182 24.88 -5.11 -2.06
C ASP A 182 24.12 -4.78 -3.36
N ALA A 183 23.09 -5.57 -3.71
CA ALA A 183 22.36 -5.44 -4.95
C ALA A 183 20.84 -5.52 -4.77
N ALA A 184 20.12 -4.89 -5.69
CA ALA A 184 18.67 -5.05 -5.81
C ALA A 184 18.33 -6.44 -6.35
N THR A 185 17.31 -7.07 -5.81
CA THR A 185 16.81 -8.39 -6.23
C THR A 185 15.30 -8.38 -6.41
N ALA A 186 14.81 -9.27 -7.27
CA ALA A 186 13.38 -9.44 -7.51
C ALA A 186 12.69 -10.00 -6.26
N LYS A 187 11.54 -9.42 -5.92
CA LYS A 187 10.69 -9.84 -4.81
C LYS A 187 9.33 -10.28 -5.35
N PRO A 188 8.93 -11.52 -5.13
CA PRO A 188 7.61 -11.98 -5.52
C PRO A 188 6.54 -11.28 -4.69
N MET A 189 5.46 -10.91 -5.37
CA MET A 189 4.28 -10.27 -4.78
C MET A 189 3.05 -11.10 -5.14
N VAL A 190 2.11 -11.22 -4.20
CA VAL A 190 0.81 -11.88 -4.42
C VAL A 190 -0.31 -10.88 -4.19
N PHE A 191 -1.34 -10.95 -5.05
CA PHE A 191 -2.47 -10.06 -4.94
C PHE A 191 -3.56 -10.62 -4.02
N TRP A 192 -4.23 -9.67 -3.40
CA TRP A 192 -5.45 -9.85 -2.62
C TRP A 192 -6.54 -9.01 -3.24
N THR A 193 -7.69 -9.60 -3.45
CA THR A 193 -8.82 -8.94 -4.13
C THR A 193 -10.10 -9.04 -3.32
N LYS A 194 -11.01 -8.08 -3.52
CA LYS A 194 -12.34 -8.05 -2.91
C LYS A 194 -13.32 -7.37 -3.86
N ARG A 195 -14.50 -7.95 -4.04
CA ARG A 195 -15.65 -7.24 -4.66
C ARG A 195 -16.16 -6.19 -3.68
N LEU A 196 -16.41 -4.98 -4.18
CA LEU A 196 -16.79 -3.80 -3.39
C LEU A 196 -18.31 -3.58 -3.35
#